data_222ca8f40fb46a042b7ec9fbd35afedc
#
_entry.id   222ca8f40fb46a042b7ec9fbd35afedc
#
_cell.length_a   1.000
_cell.length_b   1.000
_cell.length_c   1.000
_cell.angle_alpha   90.00
_cell.angle_beta   90.00
_cell.angle_gamma   90.00
#
_symmetry.space_group_name_H-M   'P 1'
#
loop_
_entity.id
_entity.type
_entity.pdbx_description
1 polymer ?
#
loop_
_entity_poly.entity_id
_entity_poly.type
_entity_poly.pdbx_seq_one_letter_code
_entity_poly.pdbx_strand_id
1 'polypeptide(L)'
;MKSFVALALAGVCSASQLSSKFMEFITVHGKSYGTVEEFEYRKALFAITEDAIQAINSNEANTWVAGHNKFSDWSHEEFSKMHGYIPEAHTYTQATYLPETNADNVNWVTAGATTPVKDQGQCGSCWAFSSTGALEGSHFLKSGNLVSFSEQQLVDCVNLCFGCGGGNQSIAFRYLKSNNATTEANYPYKAVNQACSYSQAAATNINVSSFTQVPGSNVAQFKAALAQQPLSVSIEADTAVFQTYTSGILNSTACGTTLDHAVLAVGWGSENGQEYWIIKNSWSSSWGENGFIRLAIVDGLGICGVQTSPLYPTANQ
;
A
#
# COMPACT_ATOMS: atom_id res chain seq x y z
N MET A 1 -33.95 35.40 -22.19
CA MET A 1 -34.68 34.36 -21.40
C MET A 1 -34.33 32.92 -21.78
N LYS A 2 -33.76 32.59 -22.97
CA LYS A 2 -33.43 31.22 -23.36
C LYS A 2 -32.12 30.67 -22.71
N SER A 3 -31.19 31.53 -22.31
CA SER A 3 -29.90 31.09 -21.75
C SER A 3 -29.98 30.63 -20.26
N PHE A 4 -30.89 31.18 -19.48
CA PHE A 4 -31.05 30.80 -18.07
C PHE A 4 -31.73 29.42 -17.88
N VAL A 5 -32.59 29.02 -18.79
CA VAL A 5 -33.27 27.72 -18.72
C VAL A 5 -32.34 26.58 -19.10
N ALA A 6 -31.39 26.78 -20.00
CA ALA A 6 -30.40 25.77 -20.39
C ALA A 6 -29.39 25.49 -19.26
N LEU A 7 -28.93 26.54 -18.53
CA LEU A 7 -28.04 26.34 -17.37
C LEU A 7 -28.75 25.63 -16.21
N ALA A 8 -30.00 25.93 -15.92
CA ALA A 8 -30.76 25.29 -14.86
C ALA A 8 -31.03 23.81 -15.17
N LEU A 9 -31.34 23.45 -16.43
CA LEU A 9 -31.53 22.06 -16.86
C LEU A 9 -30.23 21.23 -16.84
N ALA A 10 -29.09 21.81 -17.22
CA ALA A 10 -27.80 21.16 -17.13
C ALA A 10 -27.39 20.90 -15.66
N GLY A 11 -27.60 21.85 -14.76
CA GLY A 11 -27.33 21.70 -13.34
C GLY A 11 -28.19 20.65 -12.66
N VAL A 12 -29.47 20.56 -13.00
CA VAL A 12 -30.39 19.53 -12.45
C VAL A 12 -30.05 18.14 -13.00
N CYS A 13 -29.65 18.02 -14.27
CA CYS A 13 -29.26 16.76 -14.87
C CYS A 13 -27.96 16.22 -14.22
N SER A 14 -26.97 17.09 -13.96
CA SER A 14 -25.72 16.69 -13.30
C SER A 14 -25.92 16.29 -11.82
N ALA A 15 -26.79 17.00 -11.10
CA ALA A 15 -27.10 16.68 -9.70
C ALA A 15 -27.87 15.35 -9.56
N SER A 16 -28.79 15.05 -10.49
CA SER A 16 -29.50 13.77 -10.50
C SER A 16 -28.57 12.61 -10.86
N GLN A 17 -27.62 12.82 -11.75
CA GLN A 17 -26.64 11.82 -12.17
C GLN A 17 -25.65 11.52 -11.05
N LEU A 18 -25.15 12.55 -10.33
CA LEU A 18 -24.32 12.37 -9.15
C LEU A 18 -25.06 11.58 -8.05
N SER A 19 -26.34 11.90 -7.80
CA SER A 19 -27.15 11.18 -6.81
C SER A 19 -27.33 9.71 -7.18
N SER A 20 -27.53 9.40 -8.46
CA SER A 20 -27.61 8.01 -8.94
C SER A 20 -26.31 7.24 -8.74
N LYS A 21 -25.15 7.84 -9.09
CA LYS A 21 -23.83 7.25 -8.88
C LYS A 21 -23.53 7.00 -7.39
N PHE A 22 -23.94 7.95 -6.52
CA PHE A 22 -23.74 7.79 -5.08
C PHE A 22 -24.60 6.65 -4.51
N MET A 23 -25.84 6.48 -4.97
CA MET A 23 -26.68 5.36 -4.54
C MET A 23 -26.14 4.01 -5.02
N GLU A 24 -25.60 3.95 -6.23
CA GLU A 24 -24.88 2.76 -6.73
C GLU A 24 -23.65 2.45 -5.88
N PHE A 25 -22.83 3.47 -5.57
CA PHE A 25 -21.67 3.34 -4.69
C PHE A 25 -22.06 2.80 -3.31
N ILE A 26 -23.11 3.33 -2.67
CA ILE A 26 -23.65 2.82 -1.40
C ILE A 26 -23.95 1.32 -1.50
N THR A 27 -24.64 0.92 -2.57
CA THR A 27 -25.05 -0.46 -2.79
C THR A 27 -23.84 -1.39 -3.00
N VAL A 28 -22.92 -0.99 -3.88
CA VAL A 28 -21.74 -1.79 -4.25
C VAL A 28 -20.79 -1.97 -3.07
N HIS A 29 -20.59 -0.91 -2.27
CA HIS A 29 -19.66 -0.93 -1.14
C HIS A 29 -20.31 -1.19 0.22
N GLY A 30 -21.59 -1.54 0.25
CA GLY A 30 -22.32 -1.89 1.48
C GLY A 30 -22.33 -0.76 2.51
N LYS A 31 -22.39 0.50 2.05
CA LYS A 31 -22.38 1.67 2.94
C LYS A 31 -23.72 1.87 3.62
N SER A 32 -23.70 2.38 4.86
CA SER A 32 -24.90 2.75 5.62
C SER A 32 -24.56 3.95 6.50
N TYR A 33 -25.44 4.96 6.50
CA TYR A 33 -25.24 6.19 7.26
C TYR A 33 -26.40 6.35 8.25
N GLY A 34 -26.05 6.74 9.48
CA GLY A 34 -26.99 6.75 10.60
C GLY A 34 -27.98 7.91 10.58
N THR A 35 -27.65 9.03 9.93
CA THR A 35 -28.47 10.26 9.86
C THR A 35 -28.48 10.84 8.45
N VAL A 36 -29.45 11.72 8.20
CA VAL A 36 -29.53 12.49 6.93
C VAL A 36 -28.30 13.41 6.78
N GLU A 37 -27.87 14.00 7.86
CA GLU A 37 -26.68 14.90 7.88
C GLU A 37 -25.42 14.14 7.48
N GLU A 38 -25.23 12.93 7.99
CA GLU A 38 -24.10 12.08 7.59
C GLU A 38 -24.21 11.67 6.13
N PHE A 39 -25.39 11.27 5.67
CA PHE A 39 -25.62 10.92 4.28
C PHE A 39 -25.23 12.06 3.33
N GLU A 40 -25.69 13.30 3.61
CA GLU A 40 -25.37 14.46 2.76
C GLU A 40 -23.87 14.82 2.84
N TYR A 41 -23.25 14.68 4.01
CA TYR A 41 -21.80 14.86 4.17
C TYR A 41 -21.01 13.86 3.34
N ARG A 42 -21.35 12.57 3.41
CA ARG A 42 -20.69 11.51 2.62
C ARG A 42 -20.90 11.68 1.11
N LYS A 43 -22.09 12.12 0.72
CA LYS A 43 -22.36 12.46 -0.68
C LYS A 43 -21.54 13.64 -1.18
N ALA A 44 -21.29 14.63 -0.34
CA ALA A 44 -20.41 15.76 -0.70
C ALA A 44 -18.94 15.31 -0.87
N LEU A 45 -18.43 14.43 -0.01
CA LEU A 45 -17.10 13.84 -0.15
C LEU A 45 -16.98 12.97 -1.42
N PHE A 46 -18.01 12.17 -1.70
CA PHE A 46 -18.10 11.39 -2.92
C PHE A 46 -18.09 12.28 -4.18
N ALA A 47 -18.75 13.43 -4.15
CA ALA A 47 -18.73 14.39 -5.26
C ALA A 47 -17.31 14.93 -5.53
N ILE A 48 -16.57 15.27 -4.48
CA ILE A 48 -15.17 15.72 -4.58
C ILE A 48 -14.31 14.62 -5.23
N THR A 49 -14.50 13.37 -4.83
CA THR A 49 -13.79 12.22 -5.40
C THR A 49 -14.19 11.99 -6.86
N GLU A 50 -15.48 12.14 -7.23
CA GLU A 50 -15.96 12.03 -8.62
C GLU A 50 -15.30 13.09 -9.50
N ASP A 51 -15.21 14.34 -9.03
CA ASP A 51 -14.55 15.42 -9.77
C ASP A 51 -13.06 15.12 -10.00
N ALA A 52 -12.36 14.59 -8.98
CA ALA A 52 -10.97 14.17 -9.11
C ALA A 52 -10.80 13.03 -10.11
N ILE A 53 -11.67 12.01 -10.07
CA ILE A 53 -11.68 10.89 -11.01
C ILE A 53 -11.87 11.39 -12.44
N GLN A 54 -12.82 12.29 -12.67
CA GLN A 54 -13.09 12.84 -14.00
C GLN A 54 -11.88 13.65 -14.52
N ALA A 55 -11.26 14.47 -13.67
CA ALA A 55 -10.07 15.24 -14.02
C ALA A 55 -8.89 14.32 -14.40
N ILE A 56 -8.66 13.25 -13.62
CA ILE A 56 -7.61 12.26 -13.90
C ILE A 56 -7.88 11.54 -15.22
N ASN A 57 -9.09 11.01 -15.41
CA ASN A 57 -9.42 10.21 -16.57
C ASN A 57 -9.57 11.03 -17.88
N SER A 58 -9.72 12.35 -17.78
CA SER A 58 -9.72 13.25 -18.93
C SER A 58 -8.32 13.54 -19.48
N ASN A 59 -7.26 13.20 -18.75
CA ASN A 59 -5.88 13.39 -19.17
C ASN A 59 -5.41 12.21 -20.04
N GLU A 60 -5.37 12.40 -21.35
CA GLU A 60 -4.95 11.38 -22.33
C GLU A 60 -3.50 10.89 -22.15
N ALA A 61 -2.66 11.61 -21.41
CA ALA A 61 -1.29 11.18 -21.09
C ALA A 61 -1.21 10.11 -19.99
N ASN A 62 -2.30 9.90 -19.26
CA ASN A 62 -2.34 8.88 -18.23
C ASN A 62 -2.44 7.48 -18.86
N THR A 63 -1.59 6.56 -18.38
CA THR A 63 -1.59 5.14 -18.77
C THR A 63 -2.33 4.27 -17.73
N TRP A 64 -3.16 4.90 -16.91
CA TRP A 64 -3.90 4.30 -15.82
C TRP A 64 -5.30 4.91 -15.71
N VAL A 65 -6.16 4.26 -14.94
CA VAL A 65 -7.56 4.64 -14.76
C VAL A 65 -7.85 4.87 -13.28
N ALA A 66 -8.49 5.98 -12.98
CA ALA A 66 -9.09 6.28 -11.68
C ALA A 66 -10.55 5.85 -11.63
N GLY A 67 -11.01 5.42 -10.46
CA GLY A 67 -12.40 5.05 -10.24
C GLY A 67 -12.78 5.05 -8.77
N HIS A 68 -14.07 4.89 -8.51
CA HIS A 68 -14.58 4.79 -7.15
C HIS A 68 -14.18 3.47 -6.49
N ASN A 69 -13.88 3.56 -5.19
CA ASN A 69 -13.59 2.42 -4.33
C ASN A 69 -14.13 2.70 -2.91
N LYS A 70 -13.90 1.80 -1.98
CA LYS A 70 -14.41 1.91 -0.60
C LYS A 70 -14.08 3.21 0.13
N PHE A 71 -13.14 4.01 -0.37
CA PHE A 71 -12.69 5.27 0.23
C PHE A 71 -13.32 6.52 -0.39
N SER A 72 -14.16 6.39 -1.41
CA SER A 72 -14.67 7.53 -2.19
C SER A 72 -15.57 8.49 -1.39
N ASP A 73 -16.06 8.07 -0.24
CA ASP A 73 -16.86 8.87 0.69
C ASP A 73 -16.10 9.24 1.99
N TRP A 74 -14.77 9.03 2.00
CA TRP A 74 -13.94 9.34 3.16
C TRP A 74 -13.40 10.76 3.10
N SER A 75 -13.32 11.40 4.28
CA SER A 75 -12.56 12.62 4.42
C SER A 75 -11.06 12.35 4.34
N HIS A 76 -10.28 13.40 4.04
CA HIS A 76 -8.82 13.30 4.10
C HIS A 76 -8.33 12.85 5.49
N GLU A 77 -8.97 13.33 6.57
CA GLU A 77 -8.63 12.94 7.94
C GLU A 77 -8.87 11.43 8.19
N GLU A 78 -9.95 10.87 7.66
CA GLU A 78 -10.24 9.44 7.77
C GLU A 78 -9.25 8.61 6.96
N PHE A 79 -8.94 9.04 5.74
CA PHE A 79 -8.01 8.35 4.86
C PHE A 79 -6.58 8.42 5.40
N SER A 80 -6.15 9.55 5.96
CA SER A 80 -4.81 9.72 6.54
C SER A 80 -4.53 8.78 7.72
N LYS A 81 -5.56 8.29 8.42
CA LYS A 81 -5.39 7.29 9.49
C LYS A 81 -4.82 5.95 9.02
N MET A 82 -4.86 5.67 7.72
CA MET A 82 -4.26 4.48 7.12
C MET A 82 -2.79 4.66 6.80
N HIS A 83 -2.29 5.89 6.79
CA HIS A 83 -0.91 6.24 6.49
C HIS A 83 -0.10 6.27 7.78
N GLY A 84 0.72 5.26 7.98
CA GLY A 84 1.46 5.05 9.23
C GLY A 84 2.95 4.85 9.03
N TYR A 85 3.51 5.24 7.86
CA TYR A 85 4.97 5.21 7.71
C TYR A 85 5.60 6.42 8.41
N ILE A 86 6.54 6.16 9.31
CA ILE A 86 7.33 7.17 10.00
C ILE A 86 8.78 7.01 9.56
N PRO A 87 9.38 7.99 8.85
CA PRO A 87 10.78 7.93 8.48
C PRO A 87 11.69 7.77 9.70
N GLU A 88 12.68 6.89 9.63
CA GLU A 88 13.68 6.78 10.68
C GLU A 88 14.76 7.89 10.52
N ALA A 89 15.08 8.55 11.62
CA ALA A 89 16.10 9.61 11.62
C ALA A 89 17.53 9.09 11.43
N HIS A 90 17.74 7.79 11.53
CA HIS A 90 19.06 7.18 11.35
C HIS A 90 19.31 6.86 9.88
N THR A 91 20.22 7.62 9.28
CA THR A 91 20.82 7.24 8.00
C THR A 91 21.54 5.91 8.18
N TYR A 92 21.09 4.89 7.46
CA TYR A 92 21.86 3.65 7.33
C TYR A 92 23.21 3.99 6.73
N THR A 93 24.27 3.74 7.50
CA THR A 93 25.64 4.20 7.17
C THR A 93 26.23 3.50 5.96
N GLN A 94 25.63 2.40 5.48
CA GLN A 94 26.05 1.72 4.25
C GLN A 94 24.87 0.96 3.62
N ALA A 95 24.41 1.44 2.47
CA ALA A 95 23.60 0.63 1.57
C ALA A 95 24.47 -0.46 0.92
N THR A 96 23.92 -1.66 0.77
CA THR A 96 24.62 -2.78 0.12
C THR A 96 24.37 -2.76 -1.37
N TYR A 97 25.42 -2.66 -2.15
CA TYR A 97 25.35 -2.80 -3.61
C TYR A 97 25.36 -4.28 -3.99
N LEU A 98 24.42 -4.65 -4.83
CA LEU A 98 24.23 -6.00 -5.33
C LEU A 98 24.72 -6.12 -6.79
N PRO A 99 25.17 -7.30 -7.23
CA PRO A 99 25.35 -7.55 -8.65
C PRO A 99 24.05 -7.30 -9.43
N GLU A 100 24.14 -6.66 -10.58
CA GLU A 100 22.96 -6.38 -11.41
C GLU A 100 22.32 -7.69 -11.88
N THR A 101 21.01 -7.66 -12.07
CA THR A 101 20.24 -8.79 -12.60
C THR A 101 20.05 -8.68 -14.10
N ASN A 102 20.07 -9.80 -14.80
CA ASN A 102 19.71 -9.90 -16.22
C ASN A 102 18.27 -10.41 -16.43
N ALA A 103 17.46 -10.48 -15.36
CA ALA A 103 16.08 -10.90 -15.48
C ALA A 103 15.23 -9.83 -16.19
N ASP A 104 14.47 -10.23 -17.20
CA ASP A 104 13.57 -9.34 -17.94
C ASP A 104 12.36 -8.94 -17.10
N ASN A 105 11.90 -9.83 -16.21
CA ASN A 105 10.78 -9.62 -15.31
C ASN A 105 10.91 -10.52 -14.07
N VAL A 106 10.18 -10.14 -13.01
CA VAL A 106 10.02 -10.95 -11.79
C VAL A 106 8.59 -10.79 -11.31
N ASN A 107 7.97 -11.86 -10.81
CA ASN A 107 6.66 -11.80 -10.18
C ASN A 107 6.58 -12.83 -9.03
N TRP A 108 6.79 -12.37 -7.82
CA TRP A 108 6.75 -13.20 -6.61
C TRP A 108 5.34 -13.67 -6.23
N VAL A 109 4.29 -13.01 -6.75
CA VAL A 109 2.90 -13.46 -6.58
C VAL A 109 2.71 -14.78 -7.33
N THR A 110 3.08 -14.82 -8.61
CA THR A 110 2.97 -16.04 -9.44
C THR A 110 3.96 -17.12 -9.02
N ALA A 111 5.09 -16.73 -8.43
CA ALA A 111 6.05 -17.66 -7.84
C ALA A 111 5.59 -18.25 -6.49
N GLY A 112 4.47 -17.80 -5.93
CA GLY A 112 3.92 -18.30 -4.66
C GLY A 112 4.62 -17.77 -3.40
N ALA A 113 5.43 -16.72 -3.51
CA ALA A 113 6.21 -16.15 -2.40
C ALA A 113 5.47 -15.04 -1.64
N THR A 114 4.20 -14.81 -1.93
CA THR A 114 3.38 -13.80 -1.26
C THR A 114 2.07 -14.38 -0.75
N THR A 115 1.69 -14.02 0.48
CA THR A 115 0.36 -14.31 1.02
C THR A 115 -0.72 -13.54 0.26
N PRO A 116 -2.02 -13.91 0.37
CA PRO A 116 -3.12 -13.11 -0.14
C PRO A 116 -3.07 -11.65 0.34
N VAL A 117 -3.69 -10.74 -0.41
CA VAL A 117 -3.81 -9.34 0.00
C VAL A 117 -4.64 -9.26 1.28
N LYS A 118 -4.11 -8.54 2.27
CA LYS A 118 -4.73 -8.30 3.58
C LYS A 118 -5.39 -6.91 3.65
N ASP A 119 -6.09 -6.60 4.74
CA ASP A 119 -6.71 -5.29 4.97
C ASP A 119 -6.31 -4.76 6.36
N GLN A 120 -5.59 -3.65 6.38
CA GLN A 120 -5.16 -2.97 7.60
C GLN A 120 -6.29 -2.21 8.32
N GLY A 121 -7.46 -2.00 7.66
CA GLY A 121 -8.54 -1.20 8.20
C GLY A 121 -8.12 0.24 8.49
N GLN A 122 -8.81 0.91 9.43
CA GLN A 122 -8.50 2.28 9.85
C GLN A 122 -7.39 2.30 10.93
N CYS A 123 -6.24 1.72 10.63
CA CYS A 123 -5.08 1.64 11.51
C CYS A 123 -3.83 1.92 10.69
N GLY A 124 -2.98 2.85 11.10
CA GLY A 124 -1.72 3.20 10.46
C GLY A 124 -0.64 2.13 10.64
N SER A 125 -0.98 0.87 10.40
CA SER A 125 -0.11 -0.30 10.57
C SER A 125 0.55 -0.79 9.26
N CYS A 126 0.51 0.00 8.20
CA CYS A 126 1.13 -0.33 6.91
C CYS A 126 2.59 -0.78 7.04
N TRP A 127 3.33 -0.19 7.97
CA TRP A 127 4.70 -0.58 8.31
C TRP A 127 4.81 -2.03 8.79
N ALA A 128 3.80 -2.52 9.53
CA ALA A 128 3.73 -3.90 9.98
C ALA A 128 3.43 -4.86 8.82
N PHE A 129 2.44 -4.53 7.95
CA PHE A 129 2.09 -5.33 6.77
C PHE A 129 3.24 -5.43 5.76
N SER A 130 3.93 -4.33 5.52
CA SER A 130 5.11 -4.31 4.65
C SER A 130 6.23 -5.18 5.21
N SER A 131 6.44 -5.16 6.54
CA SER A 131 7.47 -5.94 7.21
C SER A 131 7.16 -7.43 7.23
N THR A 132 5.92 -7.82 7.57
CA THR A 132 5.49 -9.23 7.56
C THR A 132 5.53 -9.80 6.15
N GLY A 133 5.03 -9.07 5.15
CA GLY A 133 5.06 -9.50 3.76
C GLY A 133 6.48 -9.74 3.22
N ALA A 134 7.43 -8.89 3.59
CA ALA A 134 8.83 -9.09 3.21
C ALA A 134 9.45 -10.31 3.92
N LEU A 135 9.11 -10.55 5.20
CA LEU A 135 9.57 -11.74 5.93
C LEU A 135 8.91 -13.03 5.42
N GLU A 136 7.62 -12.99 5.08
CA GLU A 136 6.88 -14.10 4.46
C GLU A 136 7.56 -14.57 3.17
N GLY A 137 7.92 -13.61 2.30
CA GLY A 137 8.65 -13.89 1.05
C GLY A 137 10.06 -14.43 1.31
N SER A 138 10.82 -13.82 2.22
CA SER A 138 12.17 -14.27 2.59
C SER A 138 12.17 -15.69 3.16
N HIS A 139 11.21 -16.00 4.04
CA HIS A 139 11.05 -17.35 4.60
C HIS A 139 10.64 -18.36 3.54
N PHE A 140 9.67 -18.04 2.67
CA PHE A 140 9.26 -18.92 1.57
C PHE A 140 10.42 -19.31 0.67
N LEU A 141 11.23 -18.34 0.27
CA LEU A 141 12.37 -18.58 -0.62
C LEU A 141 13.44 -19.47 0.00
N LYS A 142 13.54 -19.48 1.31
CA LYS A 142 14.50 -20.29 2.06
C LYS A 142 13.98 -21.68 2.40
N SER A 143 12.69 -21.80 2.74
CA SER A 143 12.09 -23.04 3.27
C SER A 143 11.17 -23.78 2.29
N GLY A 144 10.69 -23.09 1.25
CA GLY A 144 9.62 -23.58 0.36
C GLY A 144 8.21 -23.49 0.99
N ASN A 145 8.08 -23.01 2.24
CA ASN A 145 6.80 -22.93 2.95
C ASN A 145 6.37 -21.49 3.10
N LEU A 146 5.18 -21.15 2.60
CA LEU A 146 4.59 -19.83 2.81
C LEU A 146 3.80 -19.80 4.13
N VAL A 147 4.21 -18.91 5.03
CA VAL A 147 3.59 -18.72 6.36
C VAL A 147 3.08 -17.29 6.46
N SER A 148 1.82 -17.10 6.84
CA SER A 148 1.30 -15.76 7.14
C SER A 148 1.67 -15.36 8.57
N PHE A 149 2.45 -14.27 8.70
CA PHE A 149 2.86 -13.73 9.99
C PHE A 149 1.90 -12.64 10.48
N SER A 150 1.90 -12.45 11.80
CA SER A 150 1.01 -11.53 12.52
C SER A 150 1.50 -10.09 12.44
N GLU A 151 0.72 -9.24 11.84
CA GLU A 151 0.89 -7.79 11.90
C GLU A 151 0.53 -7.26 13.30
N GLN A 152 -0.44 -7.89 13.97
CA GLN A 152 -0.84 -7.47 15.32
C GLN A 152 0.29 -7.64 16.34
N GLN A 153 1.12 -8.68 16.23
CA GLN A 153 2.31 -8.80 17.07
C GLN A 153 3.21 -7.56 16.94
N LEU A 154 3.41 -7.06 15.73
CA LEU A 154 4.23 -5.87 15.54
C LEU A 154 3.53 -4.62 16.09
N VAL A 155 2.25 -4.44 15.79
CA VAL A 155 1.43 -3.31 16.27
C VAL A 155 1.46 -3.21 17.79
N ASP A 156 1.34 -4.33 18.51
CA ASP A 156 1.22 -4.35 19.97
C ASP A 156 2.56 -4.39 20.69
N CYS A 157 3.61 -4.96 20.08
CA CYS A 157 4.83 -5.32 20.81
C CYS A 157 6.08 -4.53 20.40
N VAL A 158 6.06 -3.77 19.29
CA VAL A 158 7.22 -2.97 18.89
C VAL A 158 7.19 -1.61 19.57
N ASN A 159 7.76 -1.54 20.76
CA ASN A 159 7.72 -0.35 21.64
C ASN A 159 8.36 0.92 21.07
N LEU A 160 9.17 0.82 20.01
CA LEU A 160 9.76 1.96 19.29
C LEU A 160 8.91 2.45 18.13
N CYS A 161 7.77 1.79 17.88
CA CYS A 161 6.70 2.22 16.97
C CYS A 161 5.46 2.60 17.78
N PHE A 162 4.49 3.23 17.12
CA PHE A 162 3.28 3.76 17.77
C PHE A 162 2.03 2.93 17.44
N GLY A 163 2.21 1.66 17.07
CA GLY A 163 1.11 0.77 16.72
C GLY A 163 0.30 1.30 15.53
N CYS A 164 -1.01 1.54 15.73
CA CYS A 164 -1.87 2.19 14.72
C CYS A 164 -1.56 3.67 14.48
N GLY A 165 -0.75 4.30 15.32
CA GLY A 165 -0.24 5.66 15.10
C GLY A 165 0.98 5.72 14.18
N GLY A 166 1.47 4.56 13.71
CA GLY A 166 2.55 4.47 12.75
C GLY A 166 3.83 3.81 13.27
N GLY A 167 4.76 3.57 12.36
CA GLY A 167 6.04 2.95 12.65
C GLY A 167 6.95 2.87 11.43
N ASN A 168 7.98 2.04 11.55
CA ASN A 168 9.01 1.89 10.52
C ASN A 168 9.42 0.42 10.38
N GLN A 169 9.62 0.00 9.13
CA GLN A 169 9.93 -1.40 8.81
C GLN A 169 11.30 -1.84 9.37
N SER A 170 12.29 -0.96 9.40
CA SER A 170 13.59 -1.27 9.96
C SER A 170 13.52 -1.52 11.47
N ILE A 171 12.67 -0.77 12.17
CA ILE A 171 12.40 -0.96 13.60
C ILE A 171 11.70 -2.31 13.81
N ALA A 172 10.73 -2.65 12.96
CA ALA A 172 10.07 -3.96 12.97
C ALA A 172 11.07 -5.10 12.76
N PHE A 173 11.98 -4.98 11.80
CA PHE A 173 13.01 -6.00 11.57
C PHE A 173 14.00 -6.10 12.74
N ARG A 174 14.36 -4.99 13.39
CA ARG A 174 15.16 -5.05 14.63
C ARG A 174 14.47 -5.79 15.77
N TYR A 175 13.16 -5.56 15.93
CA TYR A 175 12.37 -6.33 16.89
C TYR A 175 12.36 -7.82 16.55
N LEU A 176 12.12 -8.17 15.30
CA LEU A 176 12.09 -9.56 14.82
C LEU A 176 13.47 -10.24 14.80
N LYS A 177 14.58 -9.53 14.97
CA LYS A 177 15.90 -10.14 15.23
C LYS A 177 16.00 -10.77 16.61
N SER A 178 15.27 -10.25 17.57
CA SER A 178 15.32 -10.68 18.97
C SER A 178 14.08 -11.48 19.39
N ASN A 179 13.03 -11.45 18.57
CA ASN A 179 11.76 -12.10 18.85
C ASN A 179 11.32 -12.90 17.61
N ASN A 180 10.90 -14.13 17.83
CA ASN A 180 10.36 -14.93 16.73
C ASN A 180 9.00 -14.37 16.25
N ALA A 181 8.73 -14.48 14.97
CA ALA A 181 7.45 -14.11 14.41
C ALA A 181 6.35 -15.10 14.86
N THR A 182 5.19 -14.58 15.19
CA THR A 182 3.98 -15.35 15.43
C THR A 182 3.18 -15.44 14.14
N THR A 183 2.45 -16.53 13.94
CA THR A 183 1.55 -16.63 12.79
C THR A 183 0.32 -15.75 12.97
N GLU A 184 -0.29 -15.34 11.86
CA GLU A 184 -1.58 -14.64 11.87
C GLU A 184 -2.67 -15.43 12.60
N ALA A 185 -2.66 -16.76 12.50
CA ALA A 185 -3.62 -17.62 13.16
C ALA A 185 -3.47 -17.60 14.71
N ASN A 186 -2.23 -17.47 15.22
CA ASN A 186 -1.96 -17.47 16.65
C ASN A 186 -2.04 -16.08 17.31
N TYR A 187 -1.94 -15.02 16.51
CA TYR A 187 -2.04 -13.63 16.95
C TYR A 187 -2.79 -12.80 15.89
N PRO A 188 -4.13 -12.97 15.79
CA PRO A 188 -4.92 -12.41 14.71
C PRO A 188 -4.94 -10.88 14.69
N TYR A 189 -4.95 -10.29 13.50
CA TYR A 189 -5.05 -8.85 13.31
C TYR A 189 -6.40 -8.29 13.76
N LYS A 190 -6.39 -7.12 14.44
CA LYS A 190 -7.56 -6.47 15.04
C LYS A 190 -7.75 -5.02 14.59
N ALA A 191 -6.79 -4.42 13.89
CA ALA A 191 -6.80 -3.02 13.47
C ALA A 191 -6.93 -2.00 14.64
N VAL A 192 -6.47 -2.37 15.83
CA VAL A 192 -6.42 -1.52 17.03
C VAL A 192 -5.17 -1.82 17.84
N ASN A 193 -4.72 -0.84 18.64
CA ASN A 193 -3.65 -1.05 19.60
C ASN A 193 -4.15 -1.91 20.78
N GLN A 194 -3.41 -2.93 21.14
CA GLN A 194 -3.68 -3.76 22.31
C GLN A 194 -2.41 -3.86 23.19
N ALA A 195 -2.57 -4.39 24.40
CA ALA A 195 -1.41 -4.78 25.20
C ALA A 195 -0.68 -5.95 24.49
N CYS A 196 0.66 -5.88 24.44
CA CYS A 196 1.46 -6.96 23.88
C CYS A 196 1.20 -8.28 24.63
N SER A 197 0.71 -9.28 23.92
CA SER A 197 0.46 -10.63 24.42
C SER A 197 1.41 -11.67 23.80
N TYR A 198 2.58 -11.22 23.30
CA TYR A 198 3.58 -12.10 22.73
C TYR A 198 4.03 -13.17 23.71
N SER A 199 4.06 -14.40 23.25
CA SER A 199 4.60 -15.55 23.99
C SER A 199 5.56 -16.33 23.09
N GLN A 200 6.78 -16.52 23.55
CA GLN A 200 7.79 -17.31 22.85
C GLN A 200 7.31 -18.75 22.58
N ALA A 201 6.50 -19.31 23.47
CA ALA A 201 5.96 -20.66 23.31
C ALA A 201 4.90 -20.78 22.21
N ALA A 202 4.21 -19.67 21.89
CA ALA A 202 3.20 -19.61 20.82
C ALA A 202 3.76 -19.08 19.50
N ALA A 203 5.00 -18.56 19.52
CA ALA A 203 5.68 -18.07 18.33
C ALA A 203 6.26 -19.25 17.51
N THR A 204 6.54 -18.96 16.25
CA THR A 204 7.31 -19.85 15.38
C THR A 204 8.79 -19.84 15.83
N ASN A 205 9.62 -20.61 15.12
CA ASN A 205 11.09 -20.50 15.24
C ASN A 205 11.69 -19.60 14.14
N ILE A 206 10.85 -18.84 13.46
CA ILE A 206 11.22 -17.94 12.35
C ILE A 206 11.44 -16.54 12.91
N ASN A 207 12.61 -15.99 12.62
CA ASN A 207 12.96 -14.60 12.92
C ASN A 207 13.79 -13.97 11.81
N VAL A 208 14.14 -12.70 11.97
CA VAL A 208 15.04 -11.97 11.09
C VAL A 208 16.48 -12.17 11.55
N SER A 209 17.32 -12.82 10.76
CA SER A 209 18.78 -12.92 11.05
C SER A 209 19.50 -11.60 10.76
N SER A 210 19.14 -10.94 9.66
CA SER A 210 19.66 -9.63 9.24
C SER A 210 18.63 -8.93 8.37
N PHE A 211 18.83 -7.65 8.08
CA PHE A 211 18.12 -6.95 7.02
C PHE A 211 19.07 -6.02 6.27
N THR A 212 18.77 -5.76 5.02
CA THR A 212 19.62 -5.03 4.09
C THR A 212 18.87 -3.81 3.57
N GLN A 213 19.50 -2.64 3.63
CA GLN A 213 19.07 -1.44 2.93
C GLN A 213 19.65 -1.45 1.52
N VAL A 214 18.78 -1.32 0.53
CA VAL A 214 19.17 -1.19 -0.88
C VAL A 214 19.47 0.29 -1.17
N PRO A 215 20.46 0.61 -2.03
CA PRO A 215 20.67 1.99 -2.46
C PRO A 215 19.41 2.60 -3.07
N GLY A 216 18.93 3.69 -2.46
CA GLY A 216 17.75 4.41 -2.94
C GLY A 216 17.99 5.12 -4.27
N SER A 217 16.91 5.47 -4.96
CA SER A 217 16.94 6.19 -6.24
C SER A 217 17.78 5.51 -7.34
N ASN A 218 17.86 4.19 -7.30
CA ASN A 218 18.67 3.38 -8.21
C ASN A 218 17.86 2.19 -8.74
N VAL A 219 17.36 2.30 -9.95
CA VAL A 219 16.52 1.28 -10.61
C VAL A 219 17.26 -0.07 -10.73
N ALA A 220 18.54 -0.06 -11.12
CA ALA A 220 19.32 -1.29 -11.27
C ALA A 220 19.47 -2.04 -9.94
N GLN A 221 19.76 -1.30 -8.85
CA GLN A 221 19.87 -1.89 -7.52
C GLN A 221 18.52 -2.34 -6.94
N PHE A 222 17.45 -1.61 -7.25
CA PHE A 222 16.09 -2.03 -6.89
C PHE A 222 15.73 -3.35 -7.59
N LYS A 223 15.96 -3.45 -8.91
CA LYS A 223 15.77 -4.69 -9.69
C LYS A 223 16.66 -5.82 -9.15
N ALA A 224 17.93 -5.55 -8.86
CA ALA A 224 18.88 -6.54 -8.34
C ALA A 224 18.42 -7.13 -6.99
N ALA A 225 17.90 -6.29 -6.10
CA ALA A 225 17.34 -6.74 -4.82
C ALA A 225 16.00 -7.47 -5.00
N LEU A 226 15.10 -6.91 -5.79
CA LEU A 226 13.78 -7.49 -6.05
C LEU A 226 13.85 -8.83 -6.82
N ALA A 227 14.93 -9.06 -7.58
CA ALA A 227 15.21 -10.36 -8.19
C ALA A 227 15.49 -11.46 -7.16
N GLN A 228 15.93 -11.09 -5.95
CA GLN A 228 16.24 -12.04 -4.90
C GLN A 228 15.04 -12.37 -4.03
N GLN A 229 14.18 -11.38 -3.72
CA GLN A 229 13.00 -11.54 -2.86
C GLN A 229 12.10 -10.30 -2.88
N PRO A 230 10.85 -10.37 -2.36
CA PRO A 230 10.00 -9.18 -2.14
C PRO A 230 10.68 -8.14 -1.24
N LEU A 231 10.48 -6.85 -1.56
CA LEU A 231 11.06 -5.73 -0.82
C LEU A 231 10.00 -4.95 -0.05
N SER A 232 10.30 -4.62 1.19
CA SER A 232 9.57 -3.61 1.94
C SER A 232 9.97 -2.22 1.44
N VAL A 233 8.99 -1.42 1.01
CA VAL A 233 9.20 -0.09 0.43
C VAL A 233 8.22 0.93 1.01
N SER A 234 8.52 2.22 0.84
CA SER A 234 7.64 3.30 1.29
C SER A 234 7.29 4.21 0.12
N ILE A 235 6.09 4.76 0.15
CA ILE A 235 5.52 5.60 -0.91
C ILE A 235 4.76 6.78 -0.31
N GLU A 236 4.45 7.79 -1.14
CA GLU A 236 3.39 8.75 -0.86
C GLU A 236 2.07 8.18 -1.38
N ALA A 237 1.06 8.10 -0.54
CA ALA A 237 -0.22 7.46 -0.87
C ALA A 237 -1.46 8.27 -0.43
N ASP A 238 -1.29 9.42 0.21
CA ASP A 238 -2.38 10.27 0.72
C ASP A 238 -3.06 11.14 -0.34
N THR A 239 -2.60 11.04 -1.60
CA THR A 239 -3.12 11.81 -2.73
C THR A 239 -4.32 11.14 -3.40
N ALA A 240 -5.18 11.93 -4.05
CA ALA A 240 -6.31 11.41 -4.84
C ALA A 240 -5.84 10.48 -5.98
N VAL A 241 -4.64 10.74 -6.54
CA VAL A 241 -4.03 9.90 -7.59
C VAL A 241 -3.85 8.46 -7.12
N PHE A 242 -3.32 8.26 -5.92
CA PHE A 242 -3.13 6.92 -5.38
C PHE A 242 -4.44 6.34 -4.83
N GLN A 243 -5.22 7.15 -4.10
CA GLN A 243 -6.49 6.73 -3.50
C GLN A 243 -7.47 6.14 -4.52
N THR A 244 -7.60 6.80 -5.67
CA THR A 244 -8.61 6.45 -6.70
C THR A 244 -8.10 5.48 -7.76
N TYR A 245 -6.86 5.00 -7.67
CA TYR A 245 -6.31 4.04 -8.63
C TYR A 245 -7.16 2.78 -8.73
N THR A 246 -7.45 2.35 -9.96
CA THR A 246 -8.17 1.09 -10.24
C THR A 246 -7.39 0.14 -11.12
N SER A 247 -6.72 0.63 -12.17
CA SER A 247 -5.99 -0.23 -13.09
C SER A 247 -5.02 0.55 -13.97
N GLY A 248 -4.13 -0.18 -14.66
CA GLY A 248 -3.15 0.36 -15.58
C GLY A 248 -1.81 0.69 -14.91
N ILE A 249 -0.90 1.33 -15.64
CA ILE A 249 0.42 1.70 -15.12
C ILE A 249 0.37 3.15 -14.68
N LEU A 250 0.42 3.39 -13.35
CA LEU A 250 0.43 4.75 -12.80
C LEU A 250 1.76 5.43 -13.15
N ASN A 251 1.68 6.44 -14.02
CA ASN A 251 2.83 7.22 -14.53
C ASN A 251 2.82 8.69 -14.08
N SER A 252 1.90 9.07 -13.18
CA SER A 252 1.72 10.44 -12.74
C SER A 252 2.66 10.83 -11.60
N THR A 253 3.44 11.90 -11.80
CA THR A 253 4.25 12.51 -10.74
C THR A 253 3.42 13.28 -9.71
N ALA A 254 2.12 13.52 -9.97
CA ALA A 254 1.18 14.10 -9.00
C ALA A 254 0.87 13.17 -7.82
N CYS A 255 1.37 11.92 -7.86
CA CYS A 255 1.41 11.05 -6.70
C CYS A 255 2.29 11.62 -5.56
N GLY A 256 3.33 12.41 -5.91
CA GLY A 256 4.26 13.00 -4.95
C GLY A 256 5.38 12.05 -4.51
N THR A 257 6.17 12.48 -3.50
CA THR A 257 7.32 11.72 -2.96
C THR A 257 7.52 11.95 -1.46
N THR A 258 6.53 12.50 -0.76
CA THR A 258 6.52 12.66 0.70
C THR A 258 6.02 11.36 1.33
N LEU A 259 6.92 10.48 1.67
CA LEU A 259 6.60 9.11 2.09
C LEU A 259 5.74 9.08 3.36
N ASP A 260 4.58 8.45 3.30
CA ASP A 260 3.60 8.32 4.38
C ASP A 260 3.04 6.89 4.55
N HIS A 261 3.27 6.02 3.56
CA HIS A 261 2.69 4.67 3.51
C HIS A 261 3.75 3.62 3.18
N ALA A 262 3.65 2.45 3.80
CA ALA A 262 4.56 1.34 3.57
C ALA A 262 3.83 0.19 2.85
N VAL A 263 4.45 -0.34 1.80
CA VAL A 263 3.90 -1.38 0.91
C VAL A 263 4.97 -2.43 0.57
N LEU A 264 4.61 -3.43 -0.20
CA LEU A 264 5.52 -4.51 -0.59
C LEU A 264 5.74 -4.51 -2.11
N ALA A 265 6.97 -4.30 -2.57
CA ALA A 265 7.33 -4.53 -3.96
C ALA A 265 7.51 -6.03 -4.20
N VAL A 266 6.75 -6.58 -5.16
CA VAL A 266 6.67 -8.02 -5.41
C VAL A 266 7.08 -8.42 -6.82
N GLY A 267 7.51 -7.46 -7.64
CA GLY A 267 7.98 -7.77 -8.98
C GLY A 267 8.06 -6.53 -9.89
N TRP A 268 8.45 -6.80 -11.11
CA TRP A 268 8.41 -5.84 -12.22
C TRP A 268 8.11 -6.54 -13.53
N GLY A 269 7.64 -5.80 -14.50
CA GLY A 269 7.37 -6.27 -15.84
C GLY A 269 7.38 -5.11 -16.84
N SER A 270 6.95 -5.40 -18.06
CA SER A 270 6.79 -4.42 -19.12
C SER A 270 5.50 -4.67 -19.88
N GLU A 271 4.78 -3.60 -20.22
CA GLU A 271 3.57 -3.63 -21.04
C GLU A 271 3.62 -2.46 -22.03
N ASN A 272 3.44 -2.74 -23.31
CA ASN A 272 3.49 -1.74 -24.38
C ASN A 272 4.77 -0.86 -24.37
N GLY A 273 5.90 -1.41 -23.98
CA GLY A 273 7.18 -0.72 -23.89
C GLY A 273 7.38 0.13 -22.62
N GLN A 274 6.40 0.16 -21.70
CA GLN A 274 6.51 0.80 -20.41
C GLN A 274 6.84 -0.24 -19.34
N GLU A 275 7.99 -0.12 -18.67
CA GLU A 275 8.33 -0.92 -17.50
C GLU A 275 7.55 -0.43 -16.27
N TYR A 276 7.22 -1.36 -15.37
CA TYR A 276 6.49 -1.07 -14.14
C TYR A 276 6.91 -1.97 -12.98
N TRP A 277 6.83 -1.42 -11.78
CA TRP A 277 6.86 -2.18 -10.52
C TRP A 277 5.49 -2.77 -10.22
N ILE A 278 5.45 -3.96 -9.64
CA ILE A 278 4.26 -4.59 -9.07
C ILE A 278 4.32 -4.39 -7.56
N ILE A 279 3.37 -3.63 -7.03
CA ILE A 279 3.33 -3.28 -5.61
C ILE A 279 2.07 -3.89 -4.99
N LYS A 280 2.25 -4.70 -3.94
CA LYS A 280 1.17 -5.25 -3.12
C LYS A 280 0.84 -4.26 -2.00
N ASN A 281 -0.42 -3.82 -1.94
CA ASN A 281 -0.94 -2.95 -0.89
C ASN A 281 -1.64 -3.77 0.21
N SER A 282 -2.05 -3.10 1.30
CA SER A 282 -2.74 -3.67 2.46
C SER A 282 -4.12 -3.03 2.69
N TRP A 283 -4.84 -2.73 1.60
CA TRP A 283 -6.16 -2.08 1.64
C TRP A 283 -7.29 -2.97 1.10
N SER A 284 -7.22 -4.30 1.30
CA SER A 284 -8.11 -5.31 0.72
C SER A 284 -7.90 -5.50 -0.78
N SER A 285 -8.33 -6.67 -1.27
CA SER A 285 -8.36 -6.99 -2.71
C SER A 285 -9.39 -6.17 -3.51
N SER A 286 -10.26 -5.40 -2.84
CA SER A 286 -11.23 -4.52 -3.50
C SER A 286 -10.63 -3.18 -3.96
N TRP A 287 -9.38 -2.87 -3.62
CA TRP A 287 -8.67 -1.69 -4.08
C TRP A 287 -7.74 -2.03 -5.24
N GLY A 288 -7.61 -1.13 -6.20
CA GLY A 288 -6.69 -1.27 -7.32
C GLY A 288 -6.89 -2.54 -8.14
N GLU A 289 -5.81 -3.11 -8.64
CA GLU A 289 -5.79 -4.38 -9.39
C GLU A 289 -5.77 -5.57 -8.41
N ASN A 290 -6.91 -5.91 -7.81
CA ASN A 290 -7.04 -6.97 -6.78
C ASN A 290 -6.12 -6.76 -5.56
N GLY A 291 -5.94 -5.50 -5.13
CA GLY A 291 -5.09 -5.12 -4.01
C GLY A 291 -3.66 -4.76 -4.42
N PHE A 292 -3.36 -4.75 -5.70
CA PHE A 292 -2.07 -4.36 -6.26
C PHE A 292 -2.17 -3.05 -7.04
N ILE A 293 -1.00 -2.42 -7.25
CA ILE A 293 -0.83 -1.28 -8.14
C ILE A 293 0.42 -1.50 -8.99
N ARG A 294 0.38 -1.05 -10.23
CA ARG A 294 1.54 -0.98 -11.12
C ARG A 294 2.03 0.47 -11.20
N LEU A 295 3.26 0.72 -10.78
CA LEU A 295 3.91 2.03 -10.82
C LEU A 295 4.93 2.04 -11.96
N ALA A 296 4.88 3.05 -12.84
CA ALA A 296 5.85 3.19 -13.91
C ALA A 296 7.29 3.24 -13.35
N ILE A 297 8.21 2.52 -13.96
CA ILE A 297 9.63 2.63 -13.63
C ILE A 297 10.18 3.88 -14.31
N VAL A 298 10.67 4.79 -13.48
CA VAL A 298 11.35 6.03 -13.87
C VAL A 298 12.59 6.23 -13.01
N ASP A 299 13.56 6.99 -13.50
CA ASP A 299 14.78 7.29 -12.72
C ASP A 299 14.49 8.14 -11.47
N GLY A 300 15.43 8.15 -10.55
CA GLY A 300 15.37 8.94 -9.33
C GLY A 300 14.51 8.28 -8.24
N LEU A 301 13.66 9.06 -7.56
CA LEU A 301 12.82 8.59 -6.45
C LEU A 301 11.72 7.59 -6.89
N GLY A 302 11.43 7.52 -8.20
CA GLY A 302 10.35 6.73 -8.75
C GLY A 302 8.96 7.35 -8.56
N ILE A 303 7.96 6.81 -9.23
CA ILE A 303 6.57 7.23 -9.04
C ILE A 303 6.15 6.97 -7.59
N CYS A 304 5.47 7.92 -6.96
CA CYS A 304 5.09 7.90 -5.54
C CYS A 304 6.30 7.76 -4.58
N GLY A 305 7.54 8.00 -5.02
CA GLY A 305 8.73 7.86 -4.20
C GLY A 305 9.17 6.43 -3.90
N VAL A 306 8.63 5.44 -4.61
CA VAL A 306 8.80 4.00 -4.33
C VAL A 306 10.24 3.51 -4.27
N GLN A 307 11.16 4.19 -4.95
CA GLN A 307 12.58 3.83 -5.02
C GLN A 307 13.43 4.49 -3.91
N THR A 308 12.82 5.25 -2.99
CA THR A 308 13.56 6.06 -2.02
C THR A 308 14.30 5.22 -0.97
N SER A 309 13.62 4.25 -0.36
CA SER A 309 14.16 3.53 0.80
C SER A 309 13.80 2.04 0.79
N PRO A 310 14.16 1.28 -0.27
CA PRO A 310 13.87 -0.14 -0.31
C PRO A 310 14.75 -0.92 0.67
N LEU A 311 14.14 -1.89 1.37
CA LEU A 311 14.86 -2.76 2.29
C LEU A 311 14.23 -4.16 2.33
N TYR A 312 15.00 -5.15 2.76
CA TYR A 312 14.52 -6.51 2.88
C TYR A 312 15.15 -7.26 4.05
N PRO A 313 14.38 -8.13 4.74
CA PRO A 313 14.90 -8.99 5.78
C PRO A 313 15.54 -10.26 5.18
N THR A 314 16.42 -10.89 5.96
CA THR A 314 16.86 -12.27 5.73
C THR A 314 16.29 -13.13 6.84
N ALA A 315 15.40 -14.06 6.51
CA ALA A 315 14.88 -15.02 7.48
C ALA A 315 15.99 -15.97 7.97
N ASN A 316 15.88 -16.44 9.22
CA ASN A 316 16.85 -17.40 9.78
C ASN A 316 16.66 -18.83 9.21
N GLN A 317 15.46 -19.17 8.77
CA GLN A 317 15.08 -20.44 8.14
C GLN A 317 13.93 -20.26 7.15
#